data_d3349a0ee50fb0c9628fcd979aace763
#
_entry.id   d3349a0ee50fb0c9628fcd979aace763
#
_cell.length_a   1.000
_cell.length_b   1.000
_cell.length_c   1.000
_cell.angle_alpha   90.00
_cell.angle_beta   90.00
_cell.angle_gamma   90.00
#
_symmetry.space_group_name_H-M   'P 1'
#
loop_
_entity.id
_entity.type
_entity.pdbx_description
1 polymer ?
#
loop_
_entity_poly.entity_id
_entity_poly.type
_entity_poly.pdbx_seq_one_letter_code
_entity_poly.pdbx_strand_id
1 'polypeptide(L)'
;MNDFKKRSLAKIAEYWLPVIAWAALIFFFSTEQFSAPQTSRILVPLLHWVYPDISPEQIALVQFAVRKLAHWIEYFVLAALLYRALQFHSSVNRSLPRVALTMALVLLCAASDEFHQSLLSDRTGSIYDVMIDGFGGLFGTLWMYQRGK
;
A
#
# COMPACT_ATOMS: atom_id res chain seq x y z
N MET A 1 -22.00 -9.09 -28.99
CA MET A 1 -21.33 -9.49 -27.71
C MET A 1 -22.43 -9.66 -26.69
N ASN A 2 -22.67 -10.91 -26.21
CA ASN A 2 -23.83 -11.25 -25.38
C ASN A 2 -23.86 -10.48 -24.07
N ASP A 3 -25.05 -10.09 -23.60
CA ASP A 3 -25.26 -9.34 -22.34
C ASP A 3 -24.65 -10.03 -21.10
N PHE A 4 -24.60 -11.35 -21.12
CA PHE A 4 -23.93 -12.16 -20.09
C PHE A 4 -22.42 -11.84 -19.99
N LYS A 5 -21.73 -11.74 -21.14
CA LYS A 5 -20.30 -11.42 -21.21
C LYS A 5 -20.01 -9.98 -20.77
N LYS A 6 -20.89 -9.03 -21.11
CA LYS A 6 -20.79 -7.64 -20.64
C LYS A 6 -20.94 -7.52 -19.12
N ARG A 7 -21.91 -8.23 -18.52
CA ARG A 7 -22.13 -8.25 -17.07
C ARG A 7 -20.95 -8.90 -16.33
N SER A 8 -20.37 -9.96 -16.89
CA SER A 8 -19.18 -10.62 -16.32
C SER A 8 -17.96 -9.69 -16.33
N LEU A 9 -17.69 -9.00 -17.46
CA LEU A 9 -16.60 -8.05 -17.58
C LEU A 9 -16.76 -6.82 -16.65
N ALA A 10 -17.99 -6.30 -16.54
CA ALA A 10 -18.28 -5.19 -15.63
C ALA A 10 -18.00 -5.56 -14.16
N LYS A 11 -18.38 -6.77 -13.75
CA LYS A 11 -18.08 -7.27 -12.41
C LYS A 11 -16.57 -7.47 -12.18
N ILE A 12 -15.84 -8.03 -13.14
CA ILE A 12 -14.39 -8.16 -13.04
C ILE A 12 -13.75 -6.78 -12.85
N ALA A 13 -14.16 -5.81 -13.67
CA ALA A 13 -13.67 -4.44 -13.57
C ALA A 13 -13.98 -3.81 -12.19
N GLU A 14 -15.17 -4.01 -11.64
CA GLU A 14 -15.58 -3.50 -10.31
C GLU A 14 -14.65 -3.94 -9.18
N TYR A 15 -14.11 -5.15 -9.25
CA TYR A 15 -13.22 -5.69 -8.22
C TYR A 15 -11.74 -5.39 -8.48
N TRP A 16 -11.28 -5.42 -9.73
CA TRP A 16 -9.87 -5.27 -10.07
C TRP A 16 -9.45 -3.82 -10.36
N LEU A 17 -10.37 -2.97 -10.83
CA LEU A 17 -10.05 -1.56 -11.08
C LEU A 17 -9.58 -0.82 -9.82
N PRO A 18 -10.22 -0.98 -8.63
CA PRO A 18 -9.70 -0.41 -7.40
C PRO A 18 -8.31 -0.93 -7.02
N VAL A 19 -8.00 -2.21 -7.27
CA VAL A 19 -6.67 -2.78 -7.01
C VAL A 19 -5.62 -2.09 -7.89
N ILE A 20 -5.88 -2.00 -9.20
CA ILE A 20 -4.96 -1.39 -10.16
C ILE A 20 -4.78 0.11 -9.86
N ALA A 21 -5.87 0.81 -9.60
CA ALA A 21 -5.82 2.23 -9.26
C ALA A 21 -5.03 2.49 -7.97
N TRP A 22 -5.22 1.65 -6.95
CA TRP A 22 -4.50 1.77 -5.69
C TRP A 22 -3.01 1.43 -5.82
N ALA A 23 -2.68 0.36 -6.55
CA ALA A 23 -1.29 0.02 -6.86
C ALA A 23 -0.60 1.16 -7.63
N ALA A 24 -1.27 1.72 -8.64
CA ALA A 24 -0.74 2.87 -9.38
C ALA A 24 -0.51 4.09 -8.47
N LEU A 25 -1.38 4.30 -7.48
CA LEU A 25 -1.26 5.38 -6.50
C LEU A 25 -0.07 5.16 -5.55
N ILE A 26 0.17 3.93 -5.10
CA ILE A 26 1.38 3.56 -4.33
C ILE A 26 2.64 3.89 -5.14
N PHE A 27 2.73 3.42 -6.39
CA PHE A 27 3.86 3.73 -7.26
C PHE A 27 4.02 5.23 -7.54
N PHE A 28 2.93 5.99 -7.62
CA PHE A 28 2.98 7.44 -7.75
C PHE A 28 3.57 8.11 -6.49
N PHE A 29 3.15 7.69 -5.30
CA PHE A 29 3.71 8.18 -4.03
C PHE A 29 5.15 7.73 -3.80
N SER A 30 5.57 6.66 -4.47
CA SER A 30 6.96 6.17 -4.48
C SER A 30 7.91 7.04 -5.31
N THR A 31 7.42 8.00 -6.11
CA THR A 31 8.26 8.89 -6.91
C THR A 31 9.02 9.92 -6.07
N GLU A 32 9.99 10.61 -6.67
CA GLU A 32 10.79 11.68 -6.02
C GLU A 32 9.94 12.84 -5.49
N GLN A 33 8.75 13.09 -6.08
CA GLN A 33 7.85 14.16 -5.65
C GLN A 33 7.38 14.01 -4.19
N PHE A 34 7.39 12.79 -3.66
CA PHE A 34 7.02 12.46 -2.28
C PHE A 34 8.21 12.03 -1.43
N SER A 35 9.42 12.37 -1.88
CA SER A 35 10.66 12.14 -1.12
C SER A 35 10.67 12.96 0.18
N ALA A 36 11.53 12.57 1.13
CA ALA A 36 11.64 13.26 2.41
C ALA A 36 11.91 14.78 2.29
N PRO A 37 12.80 15.27 1.39
CA PRO A 37 12.97 16.69 1.19
C PRO A 37 11.72 17.43 0.72
N GLN A 38 10.92 16.82 -0.15
CA GLN A 38 9.71 17.46 -0.67
C GLN A 38 8.59 17.50 0.37
N THR A 39 8.35 16.39 1.07
CA THR A 39 7.32 16.32 2.13
C THR A 39 7.67 17.21 3.32
N SER A 40 8.96 17.41 3.62
CA SER A 40 9.46 18.31 4.66
C SER A 40 9.02 19.76 4.44
N ARG A 41 8.89 20.21 3.19
CA ARG A 41 8.46 21.59 2.88
C ARG A 41 7.07 21.92 3.42
N ILE A 42 6.24 20.92 3.59
CA ILE A 42 4.87 21.08 4.13
C ILE A 42 4.86 20.69 5.62
N LEU A 43 5.46 19.55 5.96
CA LEU A 43 5.36 18.99 7.30
C LEU A 43 6.10 19.84 8.35
N VAL A 44 7.28 20.38 8.02
CA VAL A 44 8.08 21.16 8.97
C VAL A 44 7.39 22.47 9.40
N PRO A 45 6.87 23.32 8.48
CA PRO A 45 6.10 24.49 8.89
C PRO A 45 4.86 24.15 9.72
N LEU A 46 4.17 23.06 9.39
CA LEU A 46 3.00 22.59 10.14
C LEU A 46 3.38 22.19 11.57
N LEU A 47 4.50 21.48 11.75
CA LEU A 47 4.99 21.08 13.06
C LEU A 47 5.38 22.28 13.90
N HIS A 48 6.09 23.28 13.34
CA HIS A 48 6.42 24.51 14.05
C HIS A 48 5.19 25.35 14.40
N TRP A 49 4.13 25.31 13.57
CA TRP A 49 2.89 25.99 13.87
C TRP A 49 2.16 25.37 15.08
N VAL A 50 2.19 24.03 15.22
CA VAL A 50 1.57 23.31 16.34
C VAL A 50 2.46 23.31 17.58
N TYR A 51 3.77 23.19 17.40
CA TYR A 51 4.76 23.14 18.46
C TYR A 51 6.00 23.96 18.08
N PRO A 52 6.02 25.29 18.41
CA PRO A 52 7.07 26.21 17.97
C PRO A 52 8.50 25.81 18.36
N ASP A 53 8.65 25.19 19.54
CA ASP A 53 9.95 24.80 20.12
C ASP A 53 10.37 23.37 19.75
N ILE A 54 9.77 22.76 18.71
CA ILE A 54 10.11 21.41 18.26
C ILE A 54 11.57 21.33 17.79
N SER A 55 12.31 20.36 18.33
CA SER A 55 13.73 20.20 17.94
C SER A 55 13.88 19.53 16.55
N PRO A 56 15.02 19.73 15.86
CA PRO A 56 15.30 19.05 14.58
C PRO A 56 15.21 17.52 14.69
N GLU A 57 15.63 16.94 15.81
CA GLU A 57 15.58 15.48 16.04
C GLU A 57 14.13 15.00 16.16
N GLN A 58 13.26 15.76 16.83
CA GLN A 58 11.83 15.46 16.94
C GLN A 58 11.14 15.56 15.57
N ILE A 59 11.51 16.59 14.77
CA ILE A 59 11.03 16.72 13.39
C ILE A 59 11.41 15.48 12.57
N ALA A 60 12.66 15.06 12.63
CA ALA A 60 13.15 13.88 11.91
C ALA A 60 12.39 12.59 12.33
N LEU A 61 12.13 12.43 13.63
CA LEU A 61 11.35 11.30 14.16
C LEU A 61 9.92 11.30 13.64
N VAL A 62 9.25 12.45 13.66
CA VAL A 62 7.87 12.57 13.15
C VAL A 62 7.82 12.28 11.65
N GLN A 63 8.76 12.82 10.87
CA GLN A 63 8.85 12.53 9.43
C GLN A 63 9.05 11.06 9.15
N PHE A 64 9.94 10.41 9.90
CA PHE A 64 10.16 8.97 9.80
C PHE A 64 8.88 8.19 10.12
N ALA A 65 8.23 8.50 11.25
CA ALA A 65 7.01 7.82 11.69
C ALA A 65 5.85 7.98 10.68
N VAL A 66 5.63 9.20 10.19
CA VAL A 66 4.59 9.50 9.19
C VAL A 66 4.81 8.69 7.92
N ARG A 67 6.05 8.63 7.42
CA ARG A 67 6.38 7.84 6.23
C ARG A 67 6.14 6.36 6.44
N LYS A 68 6.61 5.79 7.56
CA LYS A 68 6.40 4.36 7.85
C LYS A 68 4.92 4.01 8.03
N LEU A 69 4.15 4.90 8.66
CA LEU A 69 2.71 4.73 8.81
C LEU A 69 2.00 4.80 7.44
N ALA A 70 2.42 5.71 6.56
CA ALA A 70 1.87 5.80 5.21
C ALA A 70 2.06 4.49 4.43
N HIS A 71 3.29 3.96 4.37
CA HIS A 71 3.60 2.67 3.76
C HIS A 71 2.73 1.54 4.37
N TRP A 72 2.65 1.46 5.69
CA TRP A 72 1.84 0.45 6.35
C TRP A 72 0.36 0.53 5.93
N ILE A 73 -0.23 1.74 5.86
CA ILE A 73 -1.62 1.96 5.45
C ILE A 73 -1.81 1.61 3.97
N GLU A 74 -0.90 2.02 3.11
CA GLU A 74 -0.95 1.75 1.67
C GLU A 74 -1.04 0.26 1.38
N TYR A 75 -0.21 -0.54 2.01
CA TYR A 75 -0.19 -1.98 1.83
C TYR A 75 -1.30 -2.71 2.60
N PHE A 76 -1.79 -2.16 3.71
CA PHE A 76 -3.02 -2.63 4.35
C PHE A 76 -4.21 -2.54 3.39
N VAL A 77 -4.40 -1.39 2.75
CA VAL A 77 -5.51 -1.17 1.80
C VAL A 77 -5.33 -2.02 0.55
N LEU A 78 -4.10 -2.11 0.00
CA LEU A 78 -3.80 -2.96 -1.15
C LEU A 78 -4.19 -4.42 -0.88
N ALA A 79 -3.80 -4.95 0.28
CA ALA A 79 -4.13 -6.31 0.69
C ALA A 79 -5.64 -6.54 0.83
N ALA A 80 -6.35 -5.59 1.41
CA ALA A 80 -7.80 -5.66 1.54
C ALA A 80 -8.51 -5.70 0.16
N LEU A 81 -8.06 -4.86 -0.77
CA LEU A 81 -8.58 -4.81 -2.14
C LEU A 81 -8.25 -6.09 -2.92
N LEU A 82 -7.01 -6.58 -2.82
CA LEU A 82 -6.57 -7.84 -3.44
C LEU A 82 -7.38 -9.03 -2.91
N TYR A 83 -7.52 -9.14 -1.59
CA TYR A 83 -8.28 -10.22 -0.97
C TYR A 83 -9.74 -10.22 -1.46
N ARG A 84 -10.37 -9.03 -1.52
CA ARG A 84 -11.74 -8.86 -2.04
C ARG A 84 -11.82 -9.28 -3.51
N ALA A 85 -10.87 -8.89 -4.35
CA ALA A 85 -10.86 -9.24 -5.77
C ALA A 85 -10.67 -10.75 -5.99
N LEU A 86 -9.76 -11.37 -5.25
CA LEU A 86 -9.52 -12.80 -5.27
C LEU A 86 -10.71 -13.60 -4.72
N GLN A 87 -11.43 -13.08 -3.74
CA GLN A 87 -12.65 -13.69 -3.22
C GLN A 87 -13.75 -13.77 -4.28
N PHE A 88 -13.90 -12.74 -5.08
CA PHE A 88 -14.86 -12.72 -6.18
C PHE A 88 -14.50 -13.73 -7.28
N HIS A 89 -13.21 -13.89 -7.60
CA HIS A 89 -12.75 -14.73 -8.71
C HIS A 89 -12.61 -16.22 -8.37
N SER A 90 -12.57 -16.56 -7.08
CA SER A 90 -12.32 -17.92 -6.61
C SER A 90 -13.63 -18.65 -6.34
N SER A 91 -13.95 -19.62 -7.22
CA SER A 91 -14.92 -20.69 -6.94
C SER A 91 -14.46 -21.59 -5.77
N VAL A 92 -13.27 -21.37 -5.26
CA VAL A 92 -12.64 -22.15 -4.22
C VAL A 92 -12.98 -21.55 -2.87
N ASN A 93 -13.87 -22.19 -2.15
CA ASN A 93 -14.23 -21.89 -0.75
C ASN A 93 -13.06 -22.14 0.23
N ARG A 94 -11.81 -21.96 -0.22
CA ARG A 94 -10.59 -22.19 0.56
C ARG A 94 -9.97 -20.86 0.93
N SER A 95 -10.09 -20.51 2.20
CA SER A 95 -9.57 -19.27 2.76
C SER A 95 -8.03 -19.21 2.77
N LEU A 96 -7.34 -20.31 3.08
CA LEU A 96 -5.87 -20.34 3.19
C LEU A 96 -5.12 -20.07 1.87
N PRO A 97 -5.43 -20.71 0.72
CA PRO A 97 -4.80 -20.37 -0.56
C PRO A 97 -5.01 -18.91 -0.97
N ARG A 98 -6.18 -18.32 -0.63
CA ARG A 98 -6.45 -16.91 -0.90
C ARG A 98 -5.57 -16.00 -0.05
N VAL A 99 -5.43 -16.29 1.24
CA VAL A 99 -4.50 -15.57 2.12
C VAL A 99 -3.08 -15.63 1.57
N ALA A 100 -2.59 -16.83 1.23
CA ALA A 100 -1.25 -17.02 0.70
C ALA A 100 -1.02 -16.24 -0.62
N LEU A 101 -1.99 -16.29 -1.56
CA LEU A 101 -1.90 -15.57 -2.82
C LEU A 101 -1.96 -14.05 -2.61
N THR A 102 -2.82 -13.56 -1.72
CA THR A 102 -2.87 -12.13 -1.37
C THR A 102 -1.51 -11.67 -0.85
N MET A 103 -0.93 -12.42 0.11
CA MET A 103 0.36 -12.07 0.70
C MET A 103 1.50 -12.14 -0.32
N ALA A 104 1.50 -13.13 -1.22
CA ALA A 104 2.50 -13.23 -2.28
C ALA A 104 2.45 -12.00 -3.23
N LEU A 105 1.25 -11.56 -3.62
CA LEU A 105 1.06 -10.37 -4.46
C LEU A 105 1.46 -9.08 -3.73
N VAL A 106 1.09 -8.94 -2.45
CA VAL A 106 1.51 -7.81 -1.60
C VAL A 106 3.03 -7.71 -1.52
N LEU A 107 3.71 -8.81 -1.19
CA LEU A 107 5.17 -8.83 -1.07
C LEU A 107 5.87 -8.58 -2.40
N LEU A 108 5.30 -9.06 -3.51
CA LEU A 108 5.80 -8.76 -4.85
C LEU A 108 5.69 -7.27 -5.18
N CYS A 109 4.54 -6.64 -4.86
CA CYS A 109 4.36 -5.20 -5.03
C CYS A 109 5.34 -4.42 -4.14
N ALA A 110 5.49 -4.77 -2.86
CA ALA A 110 6.41 -4.12 -1.93
C ALA A 110 7.86 -4.22 -2.40
N ALA A 111 8.31 -5.40 -2.81
CA ALA A 111 9.66 -5.58 -3.33
C ALA A 111 9.88 -4.79 -4.64
N SER A 112 8.87 -4.71 -5.51
CA SER A 112 8.94 -3.93 -6.76
C SER A 112 8.99 -2.43 -6.47
N ASP A 113 8.25 -1.96 -5.47
CA ASP A 113 8.23 -0.56 -5.04
C ASP A 113 9.60 -0.15 -4.47
N GLU A 114 10.15 -0.93 -3.54
CA GLU A 114 11.47 -0.68 -2.95
C GLU A 114 12.60 -0.78 -3.98
N PHE A 115 12.48 -1.71 -4.93
CA PHE A 115 13.41 -1.77 -6.07
C PHE A 115 13.33 -0.49 -6.91
N HIS A 116 12.12 -0.01 -7.23
CA HIS A 116 11.94 1.26 -7.95
C HIS A 116 12.53 2.43 -7.16
N GLN A 117 12.29 2.51 -5.84
CA GLN A 117 12.86 3.55 -4.98
C GLN A 117 14.40 3.51 -4.97
N SER A 118 15.02 2.33 -5.01
CA SER A 118 16.47 2.19 -5.05
C SER A 118 17.13 2.74 -6.32
N LEU A 119 16.35 2.97 -7.38
CA LEU A 119 16.82 3.57 -8.64
C LEU A 119 16.72 5.10 -8.65
N LEU A 120 16.09 5.70 -7.64
CA LEU A 120 15.88 7.15 -7.55
C LEU A 120 16.98 7.79 -6.69
N SER A 121 17.40 9.02 -7.05
CA SER A 121 18.52 9.70 -6.39
C SER A 121 18.20 10.14 -4.96
N ASP A 122 16.93 10.52 -4.69
CA ASP A 122 16.48 11.07 -3.41
C ASP A 122 15.75 10.03 -2.54
N ARG A 123 15.84 8.75 -2.91
CA ARG A 123 15.21 7.63 -2.20
C ARG A 123 16.23 6.51 -1.96
N THR A 124 16.03 5.77 -0.89
CA THR A 124 16.82 4.57 -0.60
C THR A 124 15.87 3.40 -0.42
N GLY A 125 15.94 2.44 -1.34
CA GLY A 125 15.21 1.17 -1.17
C GLY A 125 15.71 0.41 0.06
N SER A 126 14.81 -0.13 0.86
CA SER A 126 15.13 -0.79 2.12
C SER A 126 14.33 -2.09 2.32
N ILE A 127 15.04 -3.17 2.61
CA ILE A 127 14.38 -4.44 2.99
C ILE A 127 13.49 -4.28 4.23
N TYR A 128 13.82 -3.33 5.12
CA TYR A 128 12.99 -3.05 6.28
C TYR A 128 11.64 -2.42 5.88
N ASP A 129 11.61 -1.67 4.78
CA ASP A 129 10.38 -1.09 4.26
C ASP A 129 9.50 -2.18 3.64
N VAL A 130 10.07 -3.13 2.89
CA VAL A 130 9.35 -4.35 2.45
C VAL A 130 8.73 -5.10 3.63
N MET A 131 9.42 -5.18 4.77
CA MET A 131 8.86 -5.82 5.98
C MET A 131 7.68 -5.03 6.56
N ILE A 132 7.78 -3.71 6.66
CA ILE A 132 6.69 -2.84 7.15
C ILE A 132 5.47 -2.96 6.25
N ASP A 133 5.68 -2.92 4.94
CA ASP A 133 4.65 -3.11 3.92
C ASP A 133 4.00 -4.48 4.02
N GLY A 134 4.83 -5.53 4.20
CA GLY A 134 4.36 -6.89 4.45
C GLY A 134 3.52 -7.01 5.71
N PHE A 135 3.88 -6.32 6.79
CA PHE A 135 3.07 -6.26 8.01
C PHE A 135 1.74 -5.55 7.76
N GLY A 136 1.73 -4.40 7.08
CA GLY A 136 0.51 -3.73 6.67
C GLY A 136 -0.41 -4.66 5.87
N GLY A 137 0.17 -5.34 4.86
CA GLY A 137 -0.52 -6.33 4.05
C GLY A 137 -1.08 -7.52 4.83
N LEU A 138 -0.32 -8.02 5.82
CA LEU A 138 -0.78 -9.10 6.69
C LEU A 138 -2.03 -8.67 7.49
N PHE A 139 -2.00 -7.50 8.11
CA PHE A 139 -3.14 -6.99 8.86
C PHE A 139 -4.36 -6.76 7.97
N GLY A 140 -4.20 -6.19 6.76
CA GLY A 140 -5.27 -6.02 5.79
C GLY A 140 -5.88 -7.36 5.33
N THR A 141 -5.02 -8.36 5.07
CA THR A 141 -5.45 -9.71 4.71
C THR A 141 -6.23 -10.39 5.82
N LEU A 142 -5.71 -10.35 7.07
CA LEU A 142 -6.37 -10.94 8.24
C LEU A 142 -7.71 -10.26 8.55
N TRP A 143 -7.77 -8.95 8.43
CA TRP A 143 -9.00 -8.19 8.61
C TRP A 143 -10.09 -8.62 7.62
N MET A 144 -9.74 -8.78 6.34
CA MET A 144 -10.66 -9.27 5.32
C MET A 144 -11.04 -10.75 5.53
N TYR A 145 -10.09 -11.58 5.95
CA TYR A 145 -10.35 -12.99 6.27
C TYR A 145 -11.37 -13.15 7.39
N GLN A 146 -11.29 -12.34 8.44
CA GLN A 146 -12.24 -12.37 9.56
C GLN A 146 -13.64 -11.88 9.16
N ARG A 147 -13.74 -10.89 8.27
CA ARG A 147 -15.02 -10.38 7.77
C ARG A 147 -15.71 -11.30 6.76
N GLY A 148 -14.98 -12.21 6.14
CA GLY A 148 -15.51 -13.17 5.19
C GLY A 148 -15.97 -14.52 5.79
N LYS A 149 -15.88 -14.65 7.14
CA LYS A 149 -16.47 -15.75 7.90
C LYS A 149 -17.89 -15.42 8.29
#